data_68408d0fd563c0f1ef82fd7ddc9107ae
#
_entry.id   68408d0fd563c0f1ef82fd7ddc9107ae
#
_cell.length_a   1.000
_cell.length_b   1.000
_cell.length_c   1.000
_cell.angle_alpha   90.00
_cell.angle_beta   90.00
_cell.angle_gamma   90.00
#
_symmetry.space_group_name_H-M   'P 1'
#
loop_
_entity.id
_entity.type
_entity.pdbx_description
1 polymer ?
#
loop_
_entity_poly.entity_id
_entity_poly.type
_entity_poly.pdbx_seq_one_letter_code
_entity_poly.pdbx_strand_id
1 'polypeptide(L)'
;MFIEPDWPAPATILALSTTRAGGVSDAPFASLNLAHHVGDKPAAVAANRSILAQSLPTGASVQWLQQVHGTRVLQASRQTCGEYPEADGSVTRASRVACAVLTADCLPVLLCDRAGSVVAAAHAGWRGLAAGVLESCVRAMAANPGDIMAWLGPAIGRDAFEVGPEVRHAFLEAGDARETADCFQVSSSREGHFLADLYALARLRLAAAG
;
A
#
# COMPACT_ATOMS: atom_id res chain seq x y z
N MET A 1 18.76 -0.02 0.11
CA MET A 1 17.81 0.99 0.61
C MET A 1 16.42 0.82 -0.02
N PHE A 2 16.33 0.51 -1.31
CA PHE A 2 15.06 0.36 -2.04
C PHE A 2 14.88 -1.07 -2.55
N ILE A 3 13.62 -1.47 -2.68
CA ILE A 3 13.16 -2.65 -3.39
C ILE A 3 12.46 -2.12 -4.64
N GLU A 4 12.95 -2.52 -5.80
CA GLU A 4 12.34 -2.19 -7.08
C GLU A 4 11.31 -3.28 -7.43
N PRO A 5 10.09 -2.90 -7.84
CA PRO A 5 9.09 -3.85 -8.28
C PRO A 5 9.55 -4.67 -9.50
N ASP A 6 9.45 -5.98 -9.41
CA ASP A 6 9.62 -6.90 -10.52
C ASP A 6 8.26 -7.10 -11.23
N TRP A 7 7.93 -6.16 -12.10
CA TRP A 7 6.69 -6.15 -12.87
C TRP A 7 6.87 -5.54 -14.27
N PRO A 8 6.06 -5.87 -15.27
CA PRO A 8 6.22 -5.41 -16.65
C PRO A 8 5.66 -3.99 -16.87
N ALA A 9 5.88 -3.07 -15.90
CA ALA A 9 5.44 -1.68 -16.05
C ALA A 9 6.23 -0.97 -17.16
N PRO A 10 5.63 0.04 -17.84
CA PRO A 10 6.33 0.86 -18.79
C PRO A 10 7.55 1.55 -18.18
N ALA A 11 8.63 1.70 -18.94
CA ALA A 11 9.87 2.32 -18.48
C ALA A 11 9.73 3.79 -18.03
N THR A 12 8.62 4.43 -18.35
CA THR A 12 8.25 5.78 -17.87
C THR A 12 7.74 5.80 -16.44
N ILE A 13 7.39 4.63 -15.88
CA ILE A 13 6.88 4.49 -14.51
C ILE A 13 8.05 4.17 -13.59
N LEU A 14 8.29 5.06 -12.64
CA LEU A 14 9.18 4.81 -11.51
C LEU A 14 8.36 4.31 -10.32
N ALA A 15 8.73 3.16 -9.81
CA ALA A 15 8.12 2.58 -8.61
C ALA A 15 9.20 2.02 -7.70
N LEU A 16 9.03 2.17 -6.40
CA LEU A 16 9.96 1.67 -5.39
C LEU A 16 9.25 1.44 -4.06
N SER A 17 9.78 0.53 -3.26
CA SER A 17 9.47 0.41 -1.83
C SER A 17 10.74 0.68 -1.03
N THR A 18 10.65 1.49 0.02
CA THR A 18 11.78 1.72 0.92
C THR A 18 11.94 0.54 1.87
N THR A 19 13.18 0.29 2.28
CA THR A 19 13.45 -0.53 3.46
C THR A 19 13.64 0.40 4.67
N ARG A 20 13.73 -0.18 5.87
CA ARG A 20 14.02 0.60 7.09
C ARG A 20 15.45 1.13 7.18
N ALA A 21 16.35 0.77 6.26
CA ALA A 21 17.77 1.13 6.31
C ALA A 21 18.08 2.44 5.58
N GLY A 22 19.12 3.16 6.05
CA GLY A 22 19.70 4.31 5.36
C GLY A 22 19.14 5.67 5.75
N GLY A 23 18.46 5.75 6.88
CA GLY A 23 17.95 6.99 7.47
C GLY A 23 18.74 7.41 8.73
N VAL A 24 18.16 8.38 9.45
CA VAL A 24 18.79 9.04 10.61
C VAL A 24 17.99 8.88 11.92
N SER A 25 16.86 8.17 11.89
CA SER A 25 16.07 7.92 13.10
C SER A 25 16.78 6.94 14.04
N ASP A 26 16.66 7.18 15.34
CA ASP A 26 17.15 6.29 16.39
C ASP A 26 16.16 5.13 16.65
N ALA A 27 16.58 4.14 17.43
CA ALA A 27 15.67 3.10 17.91
C ALA A 27 14.51 3.70 18.75
N PRO A 28 13.29 3.18 18.65
CA PRO A 28 12.87 1.98 17.92
C PRO A 28 12.61 2.20 16.41
N PHE A 29 12.75 3.44 15.92
CA PHE A 29 12.43 3.85 14.52
C PHE A 29 13.60 3.67 13.55
N ALA A 30 14.69 3.09 13.97
CA ALA A 30 15.93 3.00 13.19
C ALA A 30 15.73 2.22 11.87
N SER A 31 16.08 2.85 10.74
CA SER A 31 16.66 4.20 10.64
C SER A 31 15.89 5.11 9.68
N LEU A 32 15.23 4.60 8.63
CA LEU A 32 14.53 5.37 7.58
C LEU A 32 13.01 5.44 7.87
N ASN A 33 12.63 5.88 9.07
CA ASN A 33 11.23 6.12 9.36
C ASN A 33 10.73 7.36 8.62
N LEU A 34 9.63 7.19 7.86
CA LEU A 34 8.98 8.25 7.07
C LEU A 34 7.64 8.69 7.69
N ALA A 35 7.18 8.00 8.75
CA ALA A 35 5.90 8.25 9.41
C ALA A 35 6.03 9.35 10.48
N HIS A 36 5.22 10.39 10.37
CA HIS A 36 5.24 11.55 11.30
C HIS A 36 4.38 11.35 12.56
N HIS A 37 3.52 10.32 12.57
CA HIS A 37 2.50 10.09 13.59
C HIS A 37 2.84 8.96 14.57
N VAL A 38 4.02 8.37 14.48
CA VAL A 38 4.42 7.21 15.31
C VAL A 38 5.23 7.58 16.55
N GLY A 39 5.52 8.87 16.78
CA GLY A 39 6.25 9.36 17.95
C GLY A 39 7.75 9.51 17.76
N ASP A 40 8.26 9.42 16.54
CA ASP A 40 9.65 9.74 16.22
C ASP A 40 9.92 11.26 16.24
N LYS A 41 11.19 11.65 16.33
CA LYS A 41 11.62 13.05 16.27
C LYS A 41 11.23 13.68 14.93
N PRO A 42 10.46 14.79 14.92
CA PRO A 42 10.05 15.42 13.65
C PRO A 42 11.21 15.77 12.72
N ALA A 43 12.34 16.21 13.29
CA ALA A 43 13.54 16.52 12.52
C ALA A 43 14.15 15.29 11.83
N ALA A 44 14.13 14.12 12.48
CA ALA A 44 14.61 12.88 11.90
C ALA A 44 13.69 12.42 10.74
N VAL A 45 12.37 12.49 10.93
CA VAL A 45 11.41 12.17 9.87
C VAL A 45 11.57 13.12 8.68
N ALA A 46 11.75 14.42 8.91
CA ALA A 46 11.99 15.40 7.84
C ALA A 46 13.29 15.11 7.07
N ALA A 47 14.37 14.77 7.77
CA ALA A 47 15.64 14.37 7.15
C ALA A 47 15.48 13.09 6.33
N ASN A 48 14.78 12.06 6.84
CA ASN A 48 14.51 10.82 6.14
C ASN A 48 13.67 11.06 4.86
N ARG A 49 12.66 11.91 4.92
CA ARG A 49 11.89 12.31 3.74
C ARG A 49 12.72 13.06 2.71
N SER A 50 13.69 13.87 3.16
CA SER A 50 14.64 14.52 2.26
C SER A 50 15.58 13.51 1.58
N ILE A 51 16.03 12.48 2.30
CA ILE A 51 16.80 11.36 1.73
C ILE A 51 15.98 10.64 0.65
N LEU A 52 14.72 10.32 0.92
CA LEU A 52 13.83 9.72 -0.08
C LEU A 52 13.66 10.64 -1.30
N ALA A 53 13.42 11.93 -1.09
CA ALA A 53 13.22 12.90 -2.18
C ALA A 53 14.41 12.98 -3.12
N GLN A 54 15.64 12.80 -2.64
CA GLN A 54 16.87 12.77 -3.47
C GLN A 54 16.92 11.55 -4.40
N SER A 55 16.17 10.50 -4.11
CA SER A 55 16.07 9.29 -4.94
C SER A 55 14.98 9.38 -6.01
N LEU A 56 14.20 10.45 -5.99
CA LEU A 56 13.13 10.71 -6.96
C LEU A 56 13.62 11.65 -8.07
N PRO A 57 12.99 11.64 -9.25
CA PRO A 57 13.31 12.59 -10.32
C PRO A 57 13.23 14.04 -9.84
N THR A 58 14.14 14.88 -10.33
CA THR A 58 14.19 16.31 -9.96
C THR A 58 12.84 16.99 -10.14
N GLY A 59 12.39 17.67 -9.10
CA GLY A 59 11.10 18.36 -9.06
C GLY A 59 9.89 17.43 -8.88
N ALA A 60 10.10 16.17 -8.48
CA ALA A 60 9.02 15.31 -8.04
C ALA A 60 8.49 15.74 -6.66
N SER A 61 7.18 15.61 -6.49
CA SER A 61 6.49 15.84 -5.22
C SER A 61 5.85 14.53 -4.76
N VAL A 62 5.84 14.28 -3.46
CA VAL A 62 5.23 13.08 -2.86
C VAL A 62 3.89 13.46 -2.23
N GLN A 63 2.84 12.77 -2.60
CA GLN A 63 1.55 12.85 -1.90
C GLN A 63 1.57 11.92 -0.69
N TRP A 64 1.62 12.52 0.47
CA TRP A 64 1.46 11.82 1.74
C TRP A 64 -0.01 11.76 2.15
N LEU A 65 -0.39 10.76 2.92
CA LEU A 65 -1.76 10.53 3.38
C LEU A 65 -1.79 10.37 4.90
N GLN A 66 -2.90 10.78 5.51
CA GLN A 66 -3.29 10.32 6.83
C GLN A 66 -4.09 9.03 6.66
N GLN A 67 -3.41 7.90 6.79
CA GLN A 67 -4.00 6.57 6.60
C GLN A 67 -4.86 6.20 7.81
N VAL A 68 -6.08 5.76 7.55
CA VAL A 68 -7.10 5.44 8.56
C VAL A 68 -7.65 4.02 8.41
N HIS A 69 -6.99 3.19 7.58
CA HIS A 69 -7.43 1.83 7.23
C HIS A 69 -8.81 1.79 6.55
N GLY A 70 -9.16 2.84 5.82
CA GLY A 70 -10.39 2.99 5.06
C GLY A 70 -10.23 2.64 3.59
N THR A 71 -11.18 3.14 2.76
CA THR A 71 -11.23 2.87 1.32
C THR A 71 -11.18 4.13 0.46
N ARG A 72 -11.03 5.30 1.08
CA ARG A 72 -10.96 6.56 0.36
C ARG A 72 -9.67 6.63 -0.47
N VAL A 73 -9.81 7.05 -1.73
CA VAL A 73 -8.71 7.27 -2.66
C VAL A 73 -8.66 8.74 -3.07
N LEU A 74 -7.51 9.37 -2.89
CA LEU A 74 -7.27 10.77 -3.24
C LEU A 74 -6.84 10.88 -4.70
N GLN A 75 -7.40 11.84 -5.44
CA GLN A 75 -6.81 12.31 -6.70
C GLN A 75 -5.63 13.23 -6.38
N ALA A 76 -4.41 12.70 -6.53
CA ALA A 76 -3.19 13.45 -6.20
C ALA A 76 -2.75 14.35 -7.36
N SER A 77 -2.33 15.57 -7.02
CA SER A 77 -1.82 16.56 -7.93
C SER A 77 -0.70 17.38 -7.27
N ARG A 78 -0.04 18.25 -7.99
CA ARG A 78 0.96 19.15 -7.38
C ARG A 78 0.36 20.07 -6.31
N GLN A 79 -0.91 20.44 -6.44
CA GLN A 79 -1.61 21.30 -5.49
C GLN A 79 -1.96 20.59 -4.19
N THR A 80 -2.20 19.27 -4.23
CA THR A 80 -2.52 18.48 -3.03
C THR A 80 -1.27 18.02 -2.27
N CYS A 81 -0.10 18.02 -2.94
CA CYS A 81 1.16 17.70 -2.27
C CYS A 81 1.51 18.75 -1.22
N GLY A 82 1.79 18.31 0.00
CA GLY A 82 2.02 19.18 1.16
C GLY A 82 0.89 19.13 2.19
N GLU A 83 -0.30 18.67 1.80
CA GLU A 83 -1.38 18.31 2.70
C GLU A 83 -1.31 16.83 3.10
N TYR A 84 -2.02 16.48 4.18
CA TYR A 84 -2.14 15.10 4.69
C TYR A 84 -3.63 14.72 4.76
N PRO A 85 -4.34 14.59 3.62
CA PRO A 85 -5.75 14.24 3.64
C PRO A 85 -5.94 12.80 4.14
N GLU A 86 -7.05 12.57 4.84
CA GLU A 86 -7.46 11.20 5.20
C GLU A 86 -7.77 10.40 3.94
N ALA A 87 -6.97 9.38 3.68
CA ALA A 87 -7.17 8.41 2.62
C ALA A 87 -6.23 7.22 2.83
N ASP A 88 -6.54 6.09 2.23
CA ASP A 88 -5.71 4.88 2.23
C ASP A 88 -5.24 4.50 0.82
N GLY A 89 -5.56 5.33 -0.17
CA GLY A 89 -5.02 5.26 -1.51
C GLY A 89 -4.89 6.63 -2.14
N SER A 90 -4.04 6.72 -3.14
CA SER A 90 -3.95 7.88 -4.01
C SER A 90 -3.71 7.46 -5.44
N VAL A 91 -4.19 8.26 -6.38
CA VAL A 91 -4.06 8.04 -7.82
C VAL A 91 -3.68 9.34 -8.49
N THR A 92 -2.84 9.28 -9.53
CA THR A 92 -2.46 10.48 -10.30
C THR A 92 -2.20 10.17 -11.77
N ARG A 93 -2.45 11.18 -12.61
CA ARG A 93 -2.01 11.26 -14.01
C ARG A 93 -0.95 12.34 -14.20
N ALA A 94 -0.64 13.08 -13.14
CA ALA A 94 0.31 14.17 -13.20
C ALA A 94 1.74 13.64 -13.15
N SER A 95 2.55 14.01 -14.13
CA SER A 95 3.97 13.69 -14.12
C SER A 95 4.67 14.34 -12.90
N ARG A 96 5.65 13.63 -12.33
CA ARG A 96 6.40 14.06 -11.15
C ARG A 96 5.56 14.28 -9.89
N VAL A 97 4.41 13.60 -9.80
CA VAL A 97 3.65 13.43 -8.56
C VAL A 97 3.70 11.96 -8.20
N ALA A 98 4.27 11.63 -7.05
CA ALA A 98 4.38 10.27 -6.55
C ALA A 98 3.24 9.97 -5.56
N CYS A 99 2.47 8.93 -5.82
CA CYS A 99 1.55 8.35 -4.86
C CYS A 99 2.36 7.55 -3.84
N ALA A 100 2.16 7.78 -2.55
CA ALA A 100 2.88 7.10 -1.49
C ALA A 100 1.95 6.60 -0.40
N VAL A 101 2.25 5.41 0.11
CA VAL A 101 1.64 4.85 1.32
C VAL A 101 2.74 4.41 2.28
N LEU A 102 2.45 4.45 3.57
CA LEU A 102 3.34 4.06 4.65
C LEU A 102 2.86 2.72 5.20
N THR A 103 3.77 1.78 5.34
CA THR A 103 3.48 0.45 5.90
C THR A 103 4.59 0.00 6.84
N ALA A 104 4.21 -0.84 7.81
CA ALA A 104 5.14 -1.68 8.56
C ALA A 104 4.83 -3.15 8.22
N ASP A 105 3.62 -3.62 8.58
CA ASP A 105 3.16 -4.99 8.34
C ASP A 105 2.03 -5.05 7.30
N CYS A 106 1.26 -3.96 7.12
CA CYS A 106 0.21 -3.87 6.12
C CYS A 106 0.77 -3.96 4.70
N LEU A 107 -0.03 -4.44 3.76
CA LEU A 107 0.35 -4.64 2.37
C LEU A 107 0.31 -3.32 1.59
N PRO A 108 1.44 -2.81 1.04
CA PRO A 108 1.43 -1.75 0.05
C PRO A 108 1.15 -2.35 -1.33
N VAL A 109 0.24 -1.75 -2.08
CA VAL A 109 -0.05 -2.15 -3.46
C VAL A 109 0.21 -0.97 -4.38
N LEU A 110 1.11 -1.14 -5.35
CA LEU A 110 1.37 -0.17 -6.39
C LEU A 110 0.65 -0.60 -7.66
N LEU A 111 0.01 0.35 -8.34
CA LEU A 111 -0.73 0.08 -9.57
C LEU A 111 -0.32 1.08 -10.67
N CYS A 112 -0.30 0.61 -11.91
CA CYS A 112 -0.22 1.45 -13.09
C CYS A 112 -0.99 0.82 -14.26
N ASP A 113 -1.37 1.62 -15.26
CA ASP A 113 -1.89 1.07 -16.50
C ASP A 113 -0.76 0.71 -17.48
N ARG A 114 -1.04 -0.15 -18.44
CA ARG A 114 -0.08 -0.57 -19.49
C ARG A 114 0.41 0.58 -20.36
N ALA A 115 -0.35 1.65 -20.47
CA ALA A 115 0.04 2.85 -21.21
C ALA A 115 0.98 3.78 -20.41
N GLY A 116 1.15 3.56 -19.09
CA GLY A 116 1.90 4.46 -18.21
C GLY A 116 1.24 5.83 -18.05
N SER A 117 -0.07 5.89 -18.20
CA SER A 117 -0.84 7.16 -18.17
C SER A 117 -1.41 7.49 -16.80
N VAL A 118 -1.52 6.51 -15.92
CA VAL A 118 -2.04 6.65 -14.55
C VAL A 118 -1.30 5.70 -13.60
N VAL A 119 -1.02 6.19 -12.40
CA VAL A 119 -0.45 5.40 -11.31
C VAL A 119 -1.26 5.56 -10.04
N ALA A 120 -1.23 4.54 -9.19
CA ALA A 120 -1.83 4.60 -7.86
C ALA A 120 -0.99 3.85 -6.82
N ALA A 121 -1.21 4.20 -5.56
CA ALA A 121 -0.70 3.45 -4.42
C ALA A 121 -1.83 3.24 -3.41
N ALA A 122 -1.94 2.03 -2.88
CA ALA A 122 -2.94 1.64 -1.89
C ALA A 122 -2.30 1.07 -0.64
N HIS A 123 -2.78 1.50 0.52
CA HIS A 123 -2.51 0.91 1.82
C HIS A 123 -3.54 -0.17 2.09
N ALA A 124 -3.19 -1.41 1.80
CA ALA A 124 -4.07 -2.55 1.98
C ALA A 124 -3.82 -3.26 3.33
N GLY A 125 -3.99 -2.53 4.44
CA GLY A 125 -4.19 -3.13 5.74
C GLY A 125 -5.49 -3.95 5.72
N TRP A 126 -5.61 -5.02 6.56
CA TRP A 126 -6.71 -5.98 6.46
C TRP A 126 -8.11 -5.34 6.45
N ARG A 127 -8.33 -4.24 7.22
CA ARG A 127 -9.61 -3.54 7.26
C ARG A 127 -9.95 -2.89 5.93
N GLY A 128 -9.01 -2.08 5.39
CA GLY A 128 -9.17 -1.44 4.10
C GLY A 128 -9.28 -2.45 2.96
N LEU A 129 -8.50 -3.53 3.01
CA LEU A 129 -8.54 -4.61 2.03
C LEU A 129 -9.91 -5.32 2.02
N ALA A 130 -10.43 -5.72 3.19
CA ALA A 130 -11.75 -6.32 3.29
C ALA A 130 -12.86 -5.36 2.84
N ALA A 131 -12.73 -4.07 3.18
CA ALA A 131 -13.71 -3.05 2.81
C ALA A 131 -13.63 -2.59 1.34
N GLY A 132 -12.60 -2.96 0.57
CA GLY A 132 -12.51 -2.69 -0.87
C GLY A 132 -11.63 -1.51 -1.28
N VAL A 133 -10.51 -1.27 -0.59
CA VAL A 133 -9.55 -0.21 -0.96
C VAL A 133 -8.93 -0.44 -2.34
N LEU A 134 -8.67 -1.70 -2.73
CA LEU A 134 -8.08 -2.03 -4.03
C LEU A 134 -9.06 -1.76 -5.15
N GLU A 135 -10.32 -2.17 -5.01
CA GLU A 135 -11.39 -1.88 -5.97
C GLU A 135 -11.64 -0.37 -6.08
N SER A 136 -11.51 0.36 -4.98
CA SER A 136 -11.61 1.81 -4.99
C SER A 136 -10.46 2.46 -5.75
N CYS A 137 -9.23 1.93 -5.64
CA CYS A 137 -8.09 2.39 -6.44
C CYS A 137 -8.28 2.07 -7.93
N VAL A 138 -8.67 0.85 -8.28
CA VAL A 138 -8.95 0.46 -9.67
C VAL A 138 -10.00 1.38 -10.30
N ARG A 139 -11.12 1.62 -9.62
CA ARG A 139 -12.15 2.57 -10.09
C ARG A 139 -11.62 3.99 -10.25
N ALA A 140 -10.84 4.47 -9.28
CA ALA A 140 -10.29 5.84 -9.30
C ALA A 140 -9.26 6.05 -10.41
N MET A 141 -8.57 4.98 -10.85
CA MET A 141 -7.67 5.02 -12.00
C MET A 141 -8.40 5.33 -13.31
N ALA A 142 -9.71 5.03 -13.41
CA ALA A 142 -10.51 5.26 -14.61
C ALA A 142 -9.80 4.79 -15.91
N ALA A 143 -9.18 3.64 -15.83
CA ALA A 143 -8.57 2.88 -16.92
C ALA A 143 -9.32 1.56 -17.10
N ASN A 144 -9.13 0.89 -18.25
CA ASN A 144 -9.66 -0.46 -18.42
C ASN A 144 -9.01 -1.40 -17.38
N PRO A 145 -9.77 -2.07 -16.51
CA PRO A 145 -9.20 -2.93 -15.48
C PRO A 145 -8.22 -3.98 -16.02
N GLY A 146 -8.50 -4.60 -17.15
CA GLY A 146 -7.61 -5.57 -17.81
C GLY A 146 -6.27 -4.99 -18.29
N ASP A 147 -6.11 -3.66 -18.30
CA ASP A 147 -4.86 -2.98 -18.60
C ASP A 147 -4.11 -2.52 -17.34
N ILE A 148 -4.70 -2.70 -16.17
CA ILE A 148 -4.06 -2.34 -14.90
C ILE A 148 -3.14 -3.47 -14.44
N MET A 149 -1.94 -3.10 -14.08
CA MET A 149 -0.96 -3.97 -13.44
C MET A 149 -0.82 -3.58 -11.98
N ALA A 150 -0.67 -4.57 -11.11
CA ALA A 150 -0.46 -4.39 -9.68
C ALA A 150 0.81 -5.09 -9.22
N TRP A 151 1.58 -4.41 -8.37
CA TRP A 151 2.68 -5.00 -7.62
C TRP A 151 2.34 -4.98 -6.13
N LEU A 152 2.47 -6.15 -5.51
CA LEU A 152 2.23 -6.37 -4.09
C LEU A 152 3.59 -6.27 -3.37
N GLY A 153 3.78 -5.21 -2.60
CA GLY A 153 5.04 -4.95 -1.91
C GLY A 153 5.22 -5.76 -0.63
N PRO A 154 6.33 -5.56 0.09
CA PRO A 154 6.60 -6.30 1.33
C PRO A 154 5.54 -6.04 2.40
N ALA A 155 5.06 -7.12 3.01
CA ALA A 155 4.08 -7.10 4.09
C ALA A 155 4.32 -8.29 5.05
N ILE A 156 3.53 -8.36 6.11
CA ILE A 156 3.52 -9.52 7.01
C ILE A 156 3.19 -10.80 6.22
N GLY A 157 4.02 -11.82 6.38
CA GLY A 157 3.82 -13.11 5.73
C GLY A 157 2.70 -13.92 6.39
N ARG A 158 2.14 -14.88 5.62
CA ARG A 158 1.07 -15.77 6.08
C ARG A 158 1.38 -16.42 7.43
N ASP A 159 2.60 -16.95 7.60
CA ASP A 159 2.97 -17.71 8.80
C ASP A 159 3.13 -16.86 10.07
N ALA A 160 3.14 -15.52 9.91
CA ALA A 160 3.26 -14.55 10.99
C ALA A 160 1.95 -13.77 11.25
N PHE A 161 0.99 -13.80 10.31
CA PHE A 161 -0.25 -13.04 10.42
C PHE A 161 -1.37 -13.86 11.06
N GLU A 162 -1.29 -14.03 12.38
CA GLU A 162 -2.33 -14.66 13.16
C GLU A 162 -3.45 -13.69 13.47
N VAL A 163 -4.69 -14.06 13.14
CA VAL A 163 -5.89 -13.22 13.24
C VAL A 163 -7.02 -13.93 13.97
N GLY A 164 -7.92 -13.17 14.55
CA GLY A 164 -9.15 -13.68 15.15
C GLY A 164 -10.24 -13.99 14.11
N PRO A 165 -11.34 -14.64 14.57
CA PRO A 165 -12.44 -15.02 13.70
C PRO A 165 -13.15 -13.81 13.06
N GLU A 166 -13.09 -12.64 13.69
CA GLU A 166 -13.68 -11.39 13.18
C GLU A 166 -13.02 -10.92 11.88
N VAL A 167 -11.70 -11.13 11.74
CA VAL A 167 -10.98 -10.77 10.50
C VAL A 167 -11.42 -11.70 9.36
N ARG A 168 -11.43 -13.02 9.63
CA ARG A 168 -11.89 -14.01 8.66
C ARG A 168 -13.32 -13.75 8.22
N HIS A 169 -14.22 -13.45 9.16
CA HIS A 169 -15.61 -13.15 8.88
C HIS A 169 -15.77 -11.93 7.96
N ALA A 170 -15.05 -10.83 8.23
CA ALA A 170 -15.08 -9.64 7.41
C ALA A 170 -14.72 -9.90 5.94
N PHE A 171 -13.75 -10.78 5.69
CA PHE A 171 -13.40 -11.14 4.32
C PHE A 171 -14.41 -12.09 3.66
N LEU A 172 -14.97 -13.04 4.40
CA LEU A 172 -15.99 -13.97 3.89
C LEU A 172 -17.29 -13.25 3.48
N GLU A 173 -17.65 -12.17 4.18
CA GLU A 173 -18.79 -11.34 3.82
C GLU A 173 -18.55 -10.45 2.60
N ALA A 174 -17.28 -10.13 2.32
CA ALA A 174 -16.89 -9.15 1.31
C ALA A 174 -16.53 -9.75 -0.07
N GLY A 175 -16.46 -11.09 -0.20
CA GLY A 175 -16.00 -11.75 -1.42
C GLY A 175 -16.64 -13.12 -1.65
N ASP A 176 -16.09 -13.87 -2.62
CA ASP A 176 -16.45 -15.29 -2.76
C ASP A 176 -16.01 -16.07 -1.51
N ALA A 177 -17.00 -16.61 -0.80
CA ALA A 177 -16.77 -17.24 0.51
C ALA A 177 -15.84 -18.46 0.41
N ARG A 178 -15.87 -19.22 -0.71
CA ARG A 178 -15.08 -20.44 -0.89
C ARG A 178 -13.61 -20.09 -1.14
N GLU A 179 -13.34 -19.27 -2.14
CA GLU A 179 -11.97 -18.86 -2.48
C GLU A 179 -11.32 -18.07 -1.34
N THR A 180 -12.11 -17.23 -0.67
CA THR A 180 -11.67 -16.48 0.51
C THR A 180 -11.30 -17.39 1.68
N ALA A 181 -12.07 -18.47 1.91
CA ALA A 181 -11.80 -19.40 3.01
C ALA A 181 -10.42 -20.07 2.89
N ASP A 182 -9.97 -20.35 1.66
CA ASP A 182 -8.67 -20.98 1.38
C ASP A 182 -7.47 -20.07 1.71
N CYS A 183 -7.71 -18.76 1.88
CA CYS A 183 -6.70 -17.80 2.34
C CYS A 183 -6.44 -17.85 3.86
N PHE A 184 -7.21 -18.66 4.60
CA PHE A 184 -7.10 -18.78 6.05
C PHE A 184 -6.81 -20.22 6.47
N GLN A 185 -5.76 -20.43 7.23
CA GLN A 185 -5.42 -21.70 7.84
C GLN A 185 -5.70 -21.62 9.33
N VAL A 186 -6.28 -22.69 9.93
CA VAL A 186 -6.46 -22.74 11.38
C VAL A 186 -5.10 -22.64 12.08
N SER A 187 -5.01 -21.74 13.05
CA SER A 187 -3.78 -21.59 13.84
C SER A 187 -3.58 -22.80 14.76
N SER A 188 -2.34 -23.27 14.81
CA SER A 188 -1.92 -24.32 15.77
C SER A 188 -1.51 -23.75 17.14
N SER A 189 -1.25 -22.44 17.21
CA SER A 189 -0.78 -21.76 18.43
C SER A 189 -1.91 -21.23 19.29
N ARG A 190 -3.08 -20.93 18.69
CA ARG A 190 -4.21 -20.32 19.40
C ARG A 190 -5.55 -20.82 18.87
N GLU A 191 -6.32 -21.44 19.76
CA GLU A 191 -7.65 -21.95 19.43
C GLU A 191 -8.59 -20.83 18.93
N GLY A 192 -9.36 -21.12 17.87
CA GLY A 192 -10.28 -20.19 17.25
C GLY A 192 -9.63 -19.09 16.40
N HIS A 193 -8.28 -19.09 16.26
CA HIS A 193 -7.54 -18.15 15.42
C HIS A 193 -7.09 -18.79 14.11
N PHE A 194 -6.69 -17.94 13.18
CA PHE A 194 -6.29 -18.32 11.82
C PHE A 194 -5.00 -17.61 11.41
N LEU A 195 -4.20 -18.26 10.59
CA LEU A 195 -3.11 -17.65 9.84
C LEU A 195 -3.69 -17.17 8.51
N ALA A 196 -3.60 -15.87 8.23
CA ALA A 196 -4.20 -15.23 7.07
C ALA A 196 -3.14 -14.88 6.01
N ASP A 197 -3.46 -15.16 4.74
CA ASP A 197 -2.62 -14.80 3.60
C ASP A 197 -3.11 -13.49 2.97
N LEU A 198 -2.50 -12.34 3.37
CA LEU A 198 -2.83 -11.03 2.81
C LEU A 198 -2.60 -10.94 1.31
N TYR A 199 -1.58 -11.63 0.81
CA TYR A 199 -1.27 -11.61 -0.63
C TYR A 199 -2.32 -12.37 -1.45
N ALA A 200 -2.77 -13.52 -0.95
CA ALA A 200 -3.85 -14.28 -1.59
C ALA A 200 -5.16 -13.48 -1.56
N LEU A 201 -5.52 -12.91 -0.41
CA LEU A 201 -6.69 -12.05 -0.27
C LEU A 201 -6.64 -10.84 -1.23
N ALA A 202 -5.49 -10.17 -1.34
CA ALA A 202 -5.33 -9.05 -2.26
C ALA A 202 -5.48 -9.46 -3.73
N ARG A 203 -4.95 -10.64 -4.11
CA ARG A 203 -5.12 -11.17 -5.47
C ARG A 203 -6.58 -11.46 -5.79
N LEU A 204 -7.34 -12.05 -4.86
CA LEU A 204 -8.78 -12.27 -5.03
C LEU A 204 -9.54 -10.96 -5.24
N ARG A 205 -9.22 -9.93 -4.43
CA ARG A 205 -9.85 -8.61 -4.54
C ARG A 205 -9.51 -7.90 -5.85
N LEU A 206 -8.27 -8.00 -6.32
CA LEU A 206 -7.85 -7.45 -7.60
C LEU A 206 -8.52 -8.20 -8.78
N ALA A 207 -8.57 -9.53 -8.71
CA ALA A 207 -9.24 -10.33 -9.74
C ALA A 207 -10.75 -10.01 -9.83
N ALA A 208 -11.42 -9.78 -8.71
CA ALA A 208 -12.82 -9.36 -8.68
C ALA A 208 -13.05 -7.92 -9.21
N ALA A 209 -12.00 -7.09 -9.22
CA ALA A 209 -12.06 -5.73 -9.77
C ALA A 209 -11.80 -5.67 -11.29
N GLY A 210 -11.45 -6.81 -11.95
CA GLY A 210 -11.21 -6.97 -13.39
C GLY A 210 -9.73 -7.01 -13.71
#